data_ffe51db763ebbd12cc56f1f1867fa35d
#
_entry.id   ffe51db763ebbd12cc56f1f1867fa35d
#
_cell.length_a   1.000
_cell.length_b   1.000
_cell.length_c   1.000
_cell.angle_alpha   90.00
_cell.angle_beta   90.00
_cell.angle_gamma   90.00
#
_symmetry.space_group_name_H-M   'P 1'
#
loop_
_entity.id
_entity.type
_entity.pdbx_description
1 polymer ?
#
loop_
_entity_poly.entity_id
_entity_poly.type
_entity_poly.pdbx_seq_one_letter_code
_entity_poly.pdbx_strand_id
1 'polypeptide(L)'
;MYIEPTTIPDIFVENRNYNPTLSSPNSDYMIQFALTKEGAYDLEEYKKFLDSAIREFRHSRTYSHYKAYLYSIGLNRCQFHPYIQAGSEEKDDMASLEMHHCMLNIYDIAVLITEHILNTYGAITEFDLSDILRYEHTQNRIPIVFLCKTCHQMYHHKYLYVHPNMIFGKWWELIENYKSGLNRDLAFKIMMYLNKSLEDRYPIQEDKQKKLLVLRDELMDWSKANEANI
;
A
#
# COMPACT_ATOMS: atom_id res chain seq x y z
N MET A 1 12.85 0.67 17.90
CA MET A 1 12.07 -0.53 18.31
C MET A 1 10.75 -0.45 17.55
N TYR A 2 10.46 -1.40 16.68
CA TYR A 2 9.21 -1.43 15.92
C TYR A 2 8.09 -1.88 16.87
N ILE A 3 7.00 -1.12 16.92
CA ILE A 3 5.80 -1.48 17.68
C ILE A 3 4.74 -1.87 16.67
N GLU A 4 4.36 -3.14 16.67
CA GLU A 4 3.22 -3.59 15.87
C GLU A 4 1.94 -3.41 16.68
N PRO A 5 0.95 -2.64 16.20
CA PRO A 5 -0.30 -2.48 16.92
C PRO A 5 -1.05 -3.81 16.96
N THR A 6 -1.46 -4.22 18.13
CA THR A 6 -2.24 -5.46 18.34
C THR A 6 -3.72 -5.30 18.02
N THR A 7 -4.20 -4.06 18.02
CA THR A 7 -5.61 -3.74 17.75
C THR A 7 -5.73 -2.46 16.94
N ILE A 8 -6.67 -2.43 16.01
CA ILE A 8 -7.09 -1.22 15.29
C ILE A 8 -8.25 -0.62 16.07
N PRO A 9 -8.22 0.68 16.42
CA PRO A 9 -9.36 1.33 17.07
C PRO A 9 -10.64 1.17 16.24
N ASP A 10 -11.77 0.93 16.90
CA ASP A 10 -13.09 0.74 16.28
C ASP A 10 -13.50 1.89 15.35
N ILE A 11 -12.99 3.10 15.62
CA ILE A 11 -13.17 4.29 14.78
C ILE A 11 -12.68 4.08 13.34
N PHE A 12 -11.78 3.12 13.09
CA PHE A 12 -11.30 2.76 11.76
C PHE A 12 -11.98 1.53 11.18
N VAL A 13 -12.76 0.82 11.98
CA VAL A 13 -13.49 -0.40 11.58
C VAL A 13 -14.91 -0.07 11.14
N GLU A 14 -15.27 1.23 11.09
CA GLU A 14 -16.64 1.65 10.82
C GLU A 14 -17.20 1.07 9.52
N ASN A 15 -18.39 0.52 9.74
CA ASN A 15 -19.48 0.31 8.79
C ASN A 15 -19.09 0.53 7.32
N ARG A 16 -18.41 -0.48 6.79
CA ARG A 16 -18.32 -0.53 5.36
C ARG A 16 -19.60 -1.08 4.85
N ASN A 17 -20.46 -0.19 4.53
CA ASN A 17 -21.23 -0.41 3.35
C ASN A 17 -20.21 -0.47 2.21
N TYR A 18 -19.65 -1.66 1.96
CA TYR A 18 -19.09 -2.00 0.68
C TYR A 18 -20.00 -1.40 -0.35
N ASN A 19 -19.43 -0.61 -1.21
CA ASN A 19 -20.20 0.19 -2.12
C ASN A 19 -21.31 -0.67 -2.73
N PRO A 20 -22.54 -0.52 -2.31
CA PRO A 20 -23.62 -1.33 -2.83
C PRO A 20 -23.98 -0.92 -4.27
N THR A 21 -23.23 0.03 -4.86
CA THR A 21 -23.54 0.55 -6.19
C THR A 21 -23.44 -0.51 -7.28
N LEU A 22 -22.55 -1.49 -7.16
CA LEU A 22 -22.51 -2.62 -8.09
C LEU A 22 -23.65 -3.63 -7.86
N SER A 23 -24.34 -3.58 -6.73
CA SER A 23 -25.46 -4.45 -6.37
C SER A 23 -26.78 -3.70 -6.13
N SER A 24 -26.82 -2.38 -6.32
CA SER A 24 -28.01 -1.58 -6.10
C SER A 24 -28.94 -1.60 -7.33
N PRO A 25 -30.26 -1.39 -7.14
CA PRO A 25 -31.19 -1.27 -8.26
C PRO A 25 -30.89 -0.12 -9.26
N ASN A 26 -30.02 0.81 -8.84
CA ASN A 26 -29.56 1.93 -9.68
C ASN A 26 -28.16 1.67 -10.27
N SER A 27 -27.73 0.42 -10.33
CA SER A 27 -26.41 0.03 -10.81
C SER A 27 -26.09 0.53 -12.22
N ASP A 28 -27.09 0.58 -13.11
CA ASP A 28 -26.90 1.01 -14.50
C ASP A 28 -26.40 2.46 -14.62
N TYR A 29 -26.85 3.34 -13.72
CA TYR A 29 -26.38 4.73 -13.70
C TYR A 29 -24.95 4.85 -13.19
N MET A 30 -24.59 4.04 -12.20
CA MET A 30 -23.26 4.08 -11.58
C MET A 30 -22.21 3.34 -12.42
N ILE A 31 -22.62 2.32 -13.18
CA ILE A 31 -21.73 1.61 -14.11
C ILE A 31 -21.18 2.54 -15.19
N GLN A 32 -21.92 3.60 -15.57
CA GLN A 32 -21.45 4.61 -16.55
C GLN A 32 -20.21 5.38 -16.09
N PHE A 33 -19.93 5.42 -14.77
CA PHE A 33 -18.78 6.10 -14.18
C PHE A 33 -17.73 5.12 -13.64
N ALA A 34 -17.93 3.83 -13.86
CA ALA A 34 -16.98 2.81 -13.45
C ALA A 34 -15.92 2.59 -14.53
N LEU A 35 -14.67 2.47 -14.11
CA LEU A 35 -13.64 1.92 -14.98
C LEU A 35 -13.97 0.46 -15.24
N THR A 36 -14.08 0.09 -16.51
CA THR A 36 -14.24 -1.30 -16.94
C THR A 36 -12.91 -1.87 -17.40
N LYS A 37 -12.89 -3.19 -17.63
CA LYS A 37 -11.68 -3.84 -18.15
C LYS A 37 -11.28 -3.30 -19.52
N GLU A 38 -12.24 -2.99 -20.38
CA GLU A 38 -12.01 -2.36 -21.70
C GLU A 38 -11.47 -0.94 -21.55
N GLY A 39 -12.04 -0.13 -20.62
CA GLY A 39 -11.57 1.23 -20.33
C GLY A 39 -10.17 1.27 -19.77
N ALA A 40 -9.73 0.21 -19.07
CA ALA A 40 -8.37 0.12 -18.54
C ALA A 40 -7.28 -0.01 -19.61
N TYR A 41 -7.65 -0.29 -20.86
CA TYR A 41 -6.69 -0.27 -21.99
C TYR A 41 -6.35 1.15 -22.46
N ASP A 42 -7.17 2.16 -22.14
CA ASP A 42 -6.80 3.57 -22.32
C ASP A 42 -5.95 4.03 -21.13
N LEU A 43 -4.64 4.16 -21.37
CA LEU A 43 -3.67 4.50 -20.33
C LEU A 43 -3.90 5.90 -19.73
N GLU A 44 -4.45 6.85 -20.48
CA GLU A 44 -4.76 8.18 -19.95
C GLU A 44 -5.98 8.15 -19.03
N GLU A 45 -7.03 7.45 -19.43
CA GLU A 45 -8.22 7.25 -18.62
C GLU A 45 -7.89 6.47 -17.35
N TYR A 46 -7.17 5.38 -17.47
CA TYR A 46 -6.69 4.58 -16.35
C TYR A 46 -5.88 5.41 -15.34
N LYS A 47 -4.95 6.22 -15.84
CA LYS A 47 -4.15 7.10 -14.99
C LYS A 47 -5.00 8.15 -14.29
N LYS A 48 -5.93 8.81 -14.99
CA LYS A 48 -6.86 9.79 -14.40
C LYS A 48 -7.70 9.17 -13.29
N PHE A 49 -8.19 7.97 -13.52
CA PHE A 49 -8.94 7.19 -12.53
C PHE A 49 -8.12 6.96 -11.26
N LEU A 50 -6.88 6.44 -11.39
CA LEU A 50 -5.99 6.22 -10.24
C LEU A 50 -5.66 7.53 -9.51
N ASP A 51 -5.32 8.59 -10.24
CA ASP A 51 -5.01 9.91 -9.68
C ASP A 51 -6.19 10.47 -8.88
N SER A 52 -7.40 10.32 -9.39
CA SER A 52 -8.64 10.79 -8.73
C SER A 52 -8.88 10.02 -7.43
N ALA A 53 -8.90 8.69 -7.47
CA ALA A 53 -9.13 7.85 -6.30
C ALA A 53 -8.06 8.04 -5.21
N ILE A 54 -6.77 8.12 -5.59
CA ILE A 54 -5.67 8.36 -4.65
C ILE A 54 -5.79 9.75 -4.01
N ARG A 55 -6.18 10.76 -4.79
CA ARG A 55 -6.40 12.10 -4.27
C ARG A 55 -7.53 12.14 -3.25
N GLU A 56 -8.67 11.51 -3.57
CA GLU A 56 -9.81 11.39 -2.65
C GLU A 56 -9.41 10.68 -1.35
N PHE A 57 -8.72 9.54 -1.46
CA PHE A 57 -8.18 8.84 -0.32
C PHE A 57 -7.31 9.73 0.57
N ARG A 58 -6.33 10.46 0.00
CA ARG A 58 -5.40 11.32 0.74
C ARG A 58 -6.07 12.49 1.43
N HIS A 59 -7.16 13.01 0.88
CA HIS A 59 -7.93 14.12 1.45
C HIS A 59 -8.98 13.66 2.46
N SER A 60 -9.14 12.34 2.67
CA SER A 60 -10.12 11.81 3.60
C SER A 60 -9.75 12.08 5.07
N ARG A 61 -10.77 12.27 5.91
CA ARG A 61 -10.57 12.38 7.37
C ARG A 61 -9.99 11.09 7.94
N THR A 62 -10.39 9.94 7.42
CA THR A 62 -9.91 8.62 7.84
C THR A 62 -8.39 8.52 7.67
N TYR A 63 -7.84 9.01 6.55
CA TYR A 63 -6.39 9.01 6.35
C TYR A 63 -5.65 9.89 7.37
N SER A 64 -6.19 11.07 7.67
CA SER A 64 -5.62 11.96 8.68
C SER A 64 -5.68 11.33 10.09
N HIS A 65 -6.80 10.72 10.45
CA HIS A 65 -6.96 10.03 11.74
C HIS A 65 -6.05 8.79 11.82
N TYR A 66 -5.91 8.04 10.74
CA TYR A 66 -4.98 6.91 10.69
C TYR A 66 -3.53 7.34 10.94
N LYS A 67 -3.08 8.42 10.30
CA LYS A 67 -1.74 8.98 10.57
C LYS A 67 -1.57 9.40 12.03
N ALA A 68 -2.57 10.08 12.62
CA ALA A 68 -2.55 10.46 14.03
C ALA A 68 -2.50 9.24 14.96
N TYR A 69 -3.26 8.20 14.64
CA TYR A 69 -3.21 6.93 15.34
C TYR A 69 -1.81 6.30 15.30
N LEU A 70 -1.18 6.21 14.12
CA LEU A 70 0.17 5.68 14.00
C LEU A 70 1.17 6.46 14.86
N TYR A 71 1.02 7.77 14.95
CA TYR A 71 1.84 8.59 15.84
C TYR A 71 1.60 8.26 17.32
N SER A 72 0.35 8.02 17.72
CA SER A 72 0.01 7.70 19.11
C SER A 72 0.57 6.37 19.60
N ILE A 73 0.80 5.42 18.69
CA ILE A 73 1.42 4.11 19.01
C ILE A 73 2.94 4.11 18.86
N GLY A 74 3.56 5.29 18.70
CA GLY A 74 5.02 5.45 18.71
C GLY A 74 5.69 5.44 17.33
N LEU A 75 4.92 5.37 16.24
CA LEU A 75 5.43 5.52 14.87
C LEU A 75 5.55 7.01 14.49
N ASN A 76 6.07 7.81 15.40
CA ASN A 76 6.19 9.25 15.27
C ASN A 76 7.63 9.72 15.04
N ARG A 77 8.53 8.85 14.58
CA ARG A 77 9.96 9.11 14.41
C ARG A 77 10.46 8.65 13.06
N CYS A 78 11.48 9.32 12.54
CA CYS A 78 12.22 8.82 11.40
C CYS A 78 12.90 7.49 11.76
N GLN A 79 12.74 6.47 10.92
CA GLN A 79 13.31 5.15 11.17
C GLN A 79 14.85 5.13 11.12
N PHE A 80 15.47 6.09 10.43
CA PHE A 80 16.92 6.23 10.32
C PHE A 80 17.50 7.28 11.29
N HIS A 81 16.71 8.29 11.64
CA HIS A 81 17.08 9.37 12.56
C HIS A 81 16.05 9.45 13.70
N PRO A 82 16.14 8.58 14.72
CA PRO A 82 15.10 8.47 15.77
C PRO A 82 14.89 9.73 16.61
N TYR A 83 15.83 10.68 16.57
CA TYR A 83 15.71 11.98 17.22
C TYR A 83 14.82 12.97 16.45
N ILE A 84 14.57 12.72 15.16
CA ILE A 84 13.60 13.49 14.37
C ILE A 84 12.22 12.87 14.56
N GLN A 85 11.33 13.58 15.22
CA GLN A 85 9.99 13.11 15.54
C GLN A 85 8.92 14.15 15.21
N ALA A 86 7.70 13.68 14.94
CA ALA A 86 6.55 14.54 14.72
C ALA A 86 6.22 15.34 15.99
N GLY A 87 5.86 16.62 15.84
CA GLY A 87 5.48 17.48 16.97
C GLY A 87 6.67 18.04 17.78
N SER A 88 7.92 17.84 17.34
CA SER A 88 9.04 18.61 17.90
C SER A 88 8.86 20.09 17.55
N GLU A 89 9.05 20.95 18.53
CA GLU A 89 8.87 22.42 18.38
C GLU A 89 9.90 23.09 17.47
N GLU A 90 10.91 22.36 17.06
CA GLU A 90 11.88 22.83 16.08
C GLU A 90 11.20 22.96 14.72
N LYS A 91 10.85 24.20 14.40
CA LYS A 91 10.20 24.63 13.15
C LYS A 91 11.12 24.54 11.92
N ASP A 92 12.09 23.67 11.92
CA ASP A 92 12.93 23.45 10.75
C ASP A 92 12.16 22.57 9.76
N ASP A 93 11.96 23.06 8.54
CA ASP A 93 11.34 22.31 7.43
C ASP A 93 12.05 20.98 7.14
N MET A 94 13.29 20.83 7.58
CA MET A 94 14.07 19.60 7.50
C MET A 94 13.61 18.53 8.50
N ALA A 95 12.92 18.92 9.57
CA ALA A 95 12.44 18.02 10.62
C ALA A 95 11.03 17.46 10.35
N SER A 96 10.41 17.80 9.22
CA SER A 96 9.10 17.24 8.87
C SER A 96 9.16 15.73 8.69
N LEU A 97 8.23 15.03 9.34
CA LEU A 97 8.10 13.58 9.24
C LEU A 97 7.05 13.23 8.20
N GLU A 98 7.44 12.41 7.23
CA GLU A 98 6.58 11.97 6.15
C GLU A 98 6.25 10.49 6.29
N MET A 99 4.96 10.15 6.19
CA MET A 99 4.51 8.78 6.05
C MET A 99 4.72 8.34 4.61
N HIS A 100 5.63 7.41 4.41
CA HIS A 100 6.05 6.95 3.10
C HIS A 100 5.63 5.49 2.86
N HIS A 101 5.05 5.23 1.69
CA HIS A 101 4.76 3.87 1.24
C HIS A 101 6.05 3.26 0.69
N CYS A 102 6.50 2.19 1.31
CA CYS A 102 7.80 1.57 1.01
C CYS A 102 7.63 0.26 0.24
N MET A 103 8.56 -0.03 -0.65
CA MET A 103 8.57 -1.14 -1.58
C MET A 103 7.51 -0.95 -2.70
N LEU A 104 6.23 -0.94 -2.35
CA LEU A 104 5.14 -0.53 -3.25
C LEU A 104 4.73 0.89 -2.89
N ASN A 105 4.78 1.80 -3.85
CA ASN A 105 4.23 3.14 -3.67
C ASN A 105 2.69 3.10 -3.76
N ILE A 106 2.04 4.21 -3.45
CA ILE A 106 0.57 4.25 -3.43
C ILE A 106 -0.08 3.94 -4.80
N TYR A 107 0.60 4.27 -5.91
CA TYR A 107 0.13 3.93 -7.26
C TYR A 107 0.27 2.43 -7.53
N ASP A 108 1.38 1.81 -7.12
CA ASP A 108 1.57 0.36 -7.24
C ASP A 108 0.45 -0.39 -6.50
N ILE A 109 0.11 0.09 -5.30
CA ILE A 109 -0.97 -0.49 -4.46
C ILE A 109 -2.32 -0.29 -5.14
N ALA A 110 -2.59 0.91 -5.65
CA ALA A 110 -3.84 1.21 -6.36
C ALA A 110 -3.98 0.36 -7.63
N VAL A 111 -2.90 0.19 -8.42
CA VAL A 111 -2.88 -0.70 -9.59
C VAL A 111 -3.18 -2.14 -9.18
N LEU A 112 -2.50 -2.67 -8.16
CA LEU A 112 -2.71 -4.04 -7.67
C LEU A 112 -4.19 -4.30 -7.30
N ILE A 113 -4.80 -3.36 -6.58
CA ILE A 113 -6.21 -3.45 -6.16
C ILE A 113 -7.13 -3.33 -7.37
N THR A 114 -6.91 -2.34 -8.23
CA THR A 114 -7.75 -2.09 -9.42
C THR A 114 -7.75 -3.29 -10.34
N GLU A 115 -6.58 -3.82 -10.71
CA GLU A 115 -6.47 -5.00 -11.57
C GLU A 115 -7.13 -6.23 -10.96
N HIS A 116 -6.99 -6.43 -9.65
CA HIS A 116 -7.69 -7.52 -8.96
C HIS A 116 -9.22 -7.38 -9.07
N ILE A 117 -9.76 -6.20 -8.82
CA ILE A 117 -11.20 -5.94 -8.89
C ILE A 117 -11.71 -6.08 -10.33
N LEU A 118 -10.99 -5.53 -11.30
CA LEU A 118 -11.36 -5.67 -12.72
C LEU A 118 -11.35 -7.14 -13.16
N ASN A 119 -10.36 -7.93 -12.71
CA ASN A 119 -10.28 -9.35 -13.03
C ASN A 119 -11.37 -10.19 -12.35
N THR A 120 -11.86 -9.74 -11.18
CA THR A 120 -12.82 -10.50 -10.36
C THR A 120 -14.27 -10.07 -10.65
N TYR A 121 -14.50 -8.75 -10.80
CA TYR A 121 -15.84 -8.16 -10.86
C TYR A 121 -16.13 -7.41 -12.17
N GLY A 122 -15.11 -7.16 -12.98
CA GLY A 122 -15.24 -6.54 -14.30
C GLY A 122 -15.29 -5.00 -14.30
N ALA A 123 -15.58 -4.36 -13.19
CA ALA A 123 -15.64 -2.90 -13.08
C ALA A 123 -15.31 -2.42 -11.67
N ILE A 124 -14.82 -1.16 -11.56
CA ILE A 124 -14.51 -0.50 -10.28
C ILE A 124 -14.76 1.00 -10.40
N THR A 125 -15.30 1.63 -9.35
CA THR A 125 -15.44 3.10 -9.28
C THR A 125 -14.26 3.72 -8.53
N GLU A 126 -14.04 5.03 -8.71
CA GLU A 126 -13.03 5.79 -7.94
C GLU A 126 -13.30 5.73 -6.43
N PHE A 127 -14.57 5.76 -6.03
CA PHE A 127 -14.99 5.61 -4.63
C PHE A 127 -14.65 4.24 -4.06
N ASP A 128 -14.90 3.16 -4.82
CA ASP A 128 -14.55 1.81 -4.39
C ASP A 128 -13.05 1.70 -4.13
N LEU A 129 -12.23 2.17 -5.07
CA LEU A 129 -10.78 2.14 -4.92
C LEU A 129 -10.33 2.98 -3.72
N SER A 130 -10.88 4.19 -3.56
CA SER A 130 -10.57 5.06 -2.42
C SER A 130 -10.96 4.42 -1.09
N ASP A 131 -12.11 3.75 -1.03
CA ASP A 131 -12.58 3.04 0.17
C ASP A 131 -11.74 1.80 0.49
N ILE A 132 -11.35 1.04 -0.52
CA ILE A 132 -10.47 -0.11 -0.35
C ILE A 132 -9.09 0.37 0.14
N LEU A 133 -8.53 1.44 -0.41
CA LEU A 133 -7.27 2.03 0.07
C LEU A 133 -7.37 2.43 1.54
N ARG A 134 -8.47 3.09 1.95
CA ARG A 134 -8.72 3.42 3.37
C ARG A 134 -8.72 2.16 4.24
N TYR A 135 -9.38 1.14 3.76
CA TYR A 135 -9.47 -0.12 4.50
C TYR A 135 -8.13 -0.80 4.66
N GLU A 136 -7.42 -1.00 3.63
CA GLU A 136 -6.15 -1.68 3.71
C GLU A 136 -5.17 -0.94 4.64
N HIS A 137 -5.23 0.40 4.69
CA HIS A 137 -4.48 1.18 5.68
C HIS A 137 -4.95 0.87 7.09
N THR A 138 -6.26 0.91 7.35
CA THR A 138 -6.78 0.67 8.71
C THR A 138 -6.61 -0.77 9.17
N GLN A 139 -6.48 -1.72 8.26
CA GLN A 139 -6.12 -3.11 8.56
C GLN A 139 -4.59 -3.31 8.74
N ASN A 140 -3.80 -2.25 8.65
CA ASN A 140 -2.33 -2.30 8.72
C ASN A 140 -1.72 -3.28 7.70
N ARG A 141 -2.30 -3.37 6.50
CA ARG A 141 -1.78 -4.21 5.42
C ARG A 141 -0.96 -3.43 4.39
N ILE A 142 -0.88 -2.13 4.54
CA ILE A 142 -0.09 -1.27 3.65
C ILE A 142 1.34 -1.13 4.19
N PRO A 143 2.38 -1.26 3.33
CA PRO A 143 3.77 -1.11 3.75
C PRO A 143 4.10 0.36 4.01
N ILE A 144 4.29 0.74 5.27
CA ILE A 144 4.54 2.13 5.69
C ILE A 144 5.86 2.23 6.43
N VAL A 145 6.58 3.31 6.16
CA VAL A 145 7.75 3.75 6.92
C VAL A 145 7.66 5.26 7.17
N PHE A 146 8.10 5.71 8.33
CA PHE A 146 8.20 7.15 8.61
C PHE A 146 9.62 7.63 8.38
N LEU A 147 9.77 8.64 7.53
CA LEU A 147 11.04 9.20 7.13
C LEU A 147 11.03 10.72 7.31
N CYS A 148 12.16 11.28 7.77
CA CYS A 148 12.36 12.72 7.64
C CYS A 148 12.58 13.07 6.16
N LYS A 149 12.42 14.33 5.80
CA LYS A 149 12.53 14.83 4.43
C LYS A 149 13.81 14.39 3.73
N THR A 150 14.94 14.44 4.42
CA THR A 150 16.23 13.99 3.89
C THR A 150 16.22 12.50 3.57
N CYS A 151 15.80 11.64 4.51
CA CYS A 151 15.73 10.20 4.28
C CYS A 151 14.72 9.85 3.19
N HIS A 152 13.61 10.57 3.11
CA HIS A 152 12.62 10.41 2.05
C HIS A 152 13.20 10.71 0.66
N GLN A 153 13.94 11.82 0.53
CA GLN A 153 14.65 12.14 -0.71
C GLN A 153 15.72 11.10 -1.06
N MET A 154 16.53 10.68 -0.08
CA MET A 154 17.54 9.63 -0.29
C MET A 154 16.91 8.30 -0.76
N TYR A 155 15.76 7.94 -0.21
CA TYR A 155 15.02 6.76 -0.64
C TYR A 155 14.60 6.86 -2.11
N HIS A 156 14.01 7.99 -2.52
CA HIS A 156 13.61 8.22 -3.91
C HIS A 156 14.78 8.19 -4.89
N HIS A 157 15.94 8.68 -4.47
CA HIS A 157 17.18 8.62 -5.26
C HIS A 157 17.90 7.27 -5.16
N LYS A 158 17.32 6.25 -4.50
CA LYS A 158 17.89 4.90 -4.34
C LYS A 158 19.21 4.85 -3.54
N TYR A 159 19.52 5.92 -2.78
CA TYR A 159 20.66 5.96 -1.84
C TYR A 159 20.35 5.31 -0.50
N LEU A 160 19.08 5.08 -0.20
CA LEU A 160 18.63 4.51 1.05
C LEU A 160 17.81 3.25 0.78
N TYR A 161 18.18 2.18 1.46
CA TYR A 161 17.41 0.94 1.49
C TYR A 161 16.67 0.82 2.83
N VAL A 162 15.38 0.56 2.76
CA VAL A 162 14.54 0.34 3.94
C VAL A 162 14.44 -1.16 4.19
N HIS A 163 15.05 -1.62 5.29
CA HIS A 163 15.01 -3.03 5.66
C HIS A 163 13.58 -3.45 6.08
N PRO A 164 13.14 -4.70 5.84
CA PRO A 164 11.78 -5.18 6.19
C PRO A 164 11.37 -4.93 7.64
N ASN A 165 12.30 -5.01 8.59
CA ASN A 165 12.02 -4.74 10.01
C ASN A 165 11.65 -3.28 10.30
N MET A 166 11.94 -2.35 9.39
CA MET A 166 11.58 -0.93 9.52
C MET A 166 10.21 -0.63 8.93
N ILE A 167 9.66 -1.56 8.15
CA ILE A 167 8.36 -1.38 7.50
C ILE A 167 7.27 -1.85 8.46
N PHE A 168 6.37 -0.93 8.75
CA PHE A 168 5.13 -1.22 9.46
C PHE A 168 4.11 -1.83 8.50
N GLY A 169 3.26 -2.70 9.02
CA GLY A 169 2.18 -3.34 8.29
C GLY A 169 2.49 -4.76 7.82
N LYS A 170 1.42 -5.52 7.65
CA LYS A 170 1.42 -6.91 7.16
C LYS A 170 1.21 -6.94 5.66
N TRP A 171 2.07 -6.27 4.91
CA TRP A 171 1.90 -6.03 3.48
C TRP A 171 1.91 -7.31 2.61
N TRP A 172 2.42 -8.43 3.12
CA TRP A 172 2.28 -9.74 2.47
C TRP A 172 0.80 -10.16 2.36
N GLU A 173 -0.03 -9.85 3.39
CA GLU A 173 -1.47 -10.11 3.33
C GLU A 173 -2.17 -9.28 2.24
N LEU A 174 -1.71 -8.03 1.98
CA LEU A 174 -2.21 -7.23 0.87
C LEU A 174 -1.97 -7.95 -0.47
N ILE A 175 -0.75 -8.44 -0.69
CA ILE A 175 -0.39 -9.12 -1.93
C ILE A 175 -1.18 -10.42 -2.08
N GLU A 176 -1.33 -11.21 -1.02
CA GLU A 176 -2.16 -12.41 -1.00
C GLU A 176 -3.62 -12.11 -1.35
N ASN A 177 -4.21 -11.07 -0.74
CA ASN A 177 -5.61 -10.70 -0.95
C ASN A 177 -5.90 -10.21 -2.38
N TYR A 178 -4.93 -9.54 -3.00
CA TYR A 178 -5.09 -8.96 -4.34
C TYR A 178 -4.23 -9.65 -5.40
N LYS A 179 -3.90 -10.91 -5.20
CA LYS A 179 -2.99 -11.70 -6.04
C LYS A 179 -3.36 -11.72 -7.52
N SER A 180 -4.66 -11.74 -7.87
CA SER A 180 -5.10 -11.72 -9.27
C SER A 180 -4.86 -10.36 -9.98
N GLY A 181 -4.51 -9.32 -9.22
CA GLY A 181 -4.11 -8.02 -9.76
C GLY A 181 -2.61 -7.87 -9.99
N LEU A 182 -1.81 -8.91 -9.71
CA LEU A 182 -0.40 -8.88 -9.99
C LEU A 182 -0.13 -8.84 -11.50
N ASN A 183 0.63 -7.85 -11.92
CA ASN A 183 1.24 -7.81 -13.23
C ASN A 183 2.75 -8.08 -13.13
N ARG A 184 3.40 -8.22 -14.29
CA ARG A 184 4.82 -8.56 -14.36
C ARG A 184 5.71 -7.54 -13.64
N ASP A 185 5.42 -6.25 -13.79
CA ASP A 185 6.25 -5.19 -13.21
C ASP A 185 6.14 -5.15 -11.69
N LEU A 186 4.92 -5.32 -11.14
CA LEU A 186 4.70 -5.41 -9.70
C LEU A 186 5.36 -6.66 -9.11
N ALA A 187 5.17 -7.81 -9.73
CA ALA A 187 5.77 -9.06 -9.29
C ALA A 187 7.31 -8.96 -9.29
N PHE A 188 7.90 -8.43 -10.35
CA PHE A 188 9.34 -8.20 -10.44
C PHE A 188 9.84 -7.24 -9.35
N LYS A 189 9.15 -6.13 -9.13
CA LYS A 189 9.49 -5.14 -8.10
C LYS A 189 9.48 -5.75 -6.69
N ILE A 190 8.45 -6.55 -6.38
CA ILE A 190 8.34 -7.24 -5.09
C ILE A 190 9.45 -8.28 -4.96
N MET A 191 9.69 -9.11 -5.98
CA MET A 191 10.74 -10.13 -5.96
C MET A 191 12.14 -9.52 -5.76
N MET A 192 12.45 -8.44 -6.45
CA MET A 192 13.72 -7.73 -6.28
C MET A 192 13.91 -7.23 -4.85
N TYR A 193 12.85 -6.69 -4.23
CA TYR A 193 12.90 -6.27 -2.85
C TYR A 193 13.09 -7.46 -1.89
N LEU A 194 12.35 -8.55 -2.10
CA LEU A 194 12.44 -9.77 -1.27
C LEU A 194 13.83 -10.41 -1.34
N ASN A 195 14.38 -10.58 -2.55
CA ASN A 195 15.71 -11.15 -2.72
C ASN A 195 16.76 -10.31 -1.99
N LYS A 196 16.77 -9.00 -2.21
CA LYS A 196 17.67 -8.09 -1.52
C LYS A 196 17.53 -8.17 0.02
N SER A 197 16.29 -8.29 0.51
CA SER A 197 16.00 -8.36 1.93
C SER A 197 16.47 -9.65 2.58
N LEU A 198 16.31 -10.77 1.88
CA LEU A 198 16.68 -12.11 2.38
C LEU A 198 18.19 -12.35 2.29
N GLU A 199 18.88 -11.64 1.41
CA GLU A 199 20.35 -11.68 1.26
C GLU A 199 21.07 -10.68 2.20
N ASP A 200 20.32 -9.79 2.87
CA ASP A 200 20.91 -8.80 3.77
C ASP A 200 21.56 -9.48 4.98
N ARG A 201 22.70 -8.96 5.41
CA ARG A 201 23.41 -9.42 6.60
C ARG A 201 22.64 -9.19 7.92
N TYR A 202 21.67 -8.27 7.91
CA TYR A 202 20.82 -8.01 9.06
C TYR A 202 19.65 -9.00 9.05
N PRO A 203 19.45 -9.76 10.14
CA PRO A 203 18.40 -10.75 10.19
C PRO A 203 17.03 -10.08 10.21
N ILE A 204 16.13 -10.62 9.44
CA ILE A 204 14.69 -10.27 9.52
C ILE A 204 14.12 -10.98 10.76
N GLN A 205 13.16 -10.34 11.42
CA GLN A 205 12.40 -10.99 12.51
C GLN A 205 11.81 -12.32 12.03
N GLU A 206 11.95 -13.38 12.81
CA GLU A 206 11.68 -14.76 12.38
C GLU A 206 10.30 -14.97 11.77
N ASP A 207 9.26 -14.45 12.43
CA ASP A 207 7.89 -14.60 11.94
C ASP A 207 7.67 -13.87 10.61
N LYS A 208 8.23 -12.67 10.50
CA LYS A 208 8.20 -11.89 9.25
C LYS A 208 9.00 -12.60 8.16
N GLN A 209 10.18 -13.12 8.47
CA GLN A 209 11.03 -13.85 7.52
C GLN A 209 10.31 -15.06 6.93
N LYS A 210 9.61 -15.85 7.75
CA LYS A 210 8.80 -16.98 7.28
C LYS A 210 7.76 -16.54 6.26
N LYS A 211 7.04 -15.44 6.53
CA LYS A 211 6.02 -14.90 5.61
C LYS A 211 6.63 -14.41 4.30
N LEU A 212 7.76 -13.73 4.36
CA LEU A 212 8.44 -13.22 3.18
C LEU A 212 9.03 -14.35 2.30
N LEU A 213 9.49 -15.44 2.90
CA LEU A 213 9.93 -16.62 2.16
C LEU A 213 8.78 -17.28 1.40
N VAL A 214 7.64 -17.48 2.07
CA VAL A 214 6.44 -18.05 1.43
C VAL A 214 5.99 -17.16 0.26
N LEU A 215 5.89 -15.85 0.48
CA LEU A 215 5.50 -14.91 -0.57
C LEU A 215 6.47 -14.94 -1.76
N ARG A 216 7.78 -15.00 -1.50
CA ARG A 216 8.78 -15.10 -2.58
C ARG A 216 8.57 -16.35 -3.43
N ASP A 217 8.40 -17.50 -2.79
CA ASP A 217 8.25 -18.77 -3.47
C ASP A 217 6.94 -18.80 -4.29
N GLU A 218 5.85 -18.24 -3.77
CA GLU A 218 4.60 -18.06 -4.52
C GLU A 218 4.74 -17.14 -5.73
N LEU A 219 5.49 -16.05 -5.60
CA LEU A 219 5.75 -15.13 -6.72
C LEU A 219 6.66 -15.76 -7.79
N MET A 220 7.60 -16.60 -7.38
CA MET A 220 8.41 -17.37 -8.33
C MET A 220 7.57 -18.35 -9.13
N ASP A 221 6.63 -19.05 -8.50
CA ASP A 221 5.73 -19.97 -9.18
C ASP A 221 4.73 -19.23 -10.07
N TRP A 222 4.22 -18.09 -9.62
CA TRP A 222 3.40 -17.18 -10.43
C TRP A 222 4.14 -16.71 -11.69
N SER A 223 5.41 -16.32 -11.55
CA SER A 223 6.23 -15.86 -12.68
C SER A 223 6.41 -16.96 -13.72
N LYS A 224 6.77 -18.18 -13.29
CA LYS A 224 6.93 -19.35 -14.18
C LYS A 224 5.63 -19.67 -14.95
N ALA A 225 4.49 -19.63 -14.23
CA ALA A 225 3.19 -19.91 -14.85
C ALA A 225 2.80 -18.87 -15.90
N ASN A 226 3.24 -17.61 -15.75
CA ASN A 226 2.92 -16.53 -16.69
C ASN A 226 3.97 -16.34 -17.78
N GLU A 227 5.19 -16.85 -17.62
CA GLU A 227 6.19 -16.90 -18.71
C GLU A 227 5.81 -17.90 -19.81
N ALA A 228 5.07 -18.93 -19.49
CA ALA A 228 4.62 -19.94 -20.47
C ALA A 228 3.48 -19.45 -21.38
N ASN A 229 2.91 -18.28 -21.11
CA ASN A 229 1.78 -17.69 -21.85
C ASN A 229 2.20 -16.52 -22.76
N ILE A 230 3.50 -16.33 -23.00
CA ILE A 230 4.12 -15.38 -23.94
C ILE A 230 4.73 -16.17 -25.11
#